data_1dbb1427de1f5d0076e138c559ee8fa9
#
_entry.id   1dbb1427de1f5d0076e138c559ee8fa9
#
_cell.length_a   1.000
_cell.length_b   1.000
_cell.length_c   1.000
_cell.angle_alpha   90.00
_cell.angle_beta   90.00
_cell.angle_gamma   90.00
#
_symmetry.space_group_name_H-M   'P 1'
#
loop_
_entity.id
_entity.type
_entity.pdbx_description
1 polymer ?
#
loop_
_entity_poly.entity_id
_entity_poly.type
_entity_poly.pdbx_seq_one_letter_code
_entity_poly.pdbx_strand_id
1 'polypeptide(L)'
;MGALKLKLNINEEKRYQTIEGFGASGAWWAQIVGNWTHEDPISGKPVRDRISELLFSKTEGIGLGIYRYNIGGGSKHSGRGTFSEPARATECFETAPGEYDWSRDAAAVYM
;
A
#
# COMPACT_ATOMS: atom_id res chain seq x y z
N MET A 1 11.00 -28.04 -29.27
CA MET A 1 9.88 -27.85 -28.33
C MET A 1 8.91 -26.88 -28.96
N GLY A 2 7.69 -27.32 -29.32
CA GLY A 2 6.67 -26.42 -29.87
C GLY A 2 6.08 -25.53 -28.77
N ALA A 3 5.93 -24.26 -29.08
CA ALA A 3 5.30 -23.32 -28.13
C ALA A 3 3.81 -23.70 -27.95
N LEU A 4 3.38 -23.83 -26.71
CA LEU A 4 1.98 -24.07 -26.36
C LEU A 4 1.18 -22.82 -26.74
N LYS A 5 0.29 -22.89 -27.70
CA LYS A 5 -0.61 -21.79 -28.06
C LYS A 5 -1.89 -21.91 -27.24
N LEU A 6 -2.05 -21.06 -26.25
CA LEU A 6 -3.28 -20.93 -25.49
C LEU A 6 -4.21 -19.94 -26.20
N LYS A 7 -5.45 -20.37 -26.48
CA LYS A 7 -6.50 -19.51 -27.03
C LYS A 7 -7.50 -19.20 -25.93
N LEU A 8 -7.63 -17.92 -25.57
CA LEU A 8 -8.64 -17.44 -24.65
C LEU A 8 -9.83 -16.89 -25.43
N ASN A 9 -11.04 -17.31 -25.08
CA ASN A 9 -12.27 -16.77 -25.62
C ASN A 9 -13.00 -16.02 -24.51
N ILE A 10 -13.27 -14.73 -24.72
CA ILE A 10 -14.04 -13.89 -23.81
C ILE A 10 -15.47 -13.82 -24.39
N ASN A 11 -16.45 -14.16 -23.57
CA ASN A 11 -17.86 -14.00 -23.92
C ASN A 11 -18.42 -12.82 -23.14
N GLU A 12 -18.59 -11.67 -23.79
CA GLU A 12 -19.03 -10.42 -23.21
C GLU A 12 -20.53 -10.42 -22.82
N GLU A 13 -21.31 -11.34 -23.37
CA GLU A 13 -22.72 -11.48 -23.03
C GLU A 13 -22.94 -12.22 -21.71
N LYS A 14 -21.95 -13.04 -21.30
CA LYS A 14 -22.04 -13.83 -20.09
C LYS A 14 -21.53 -13.04 -18.90
N ARG A 15 -22.43 -12.48 -18.12
CA ARG A 15 -22.14 -11.69 -16.93
C ARG A 15 -22.29 -12.51 -15.65
N TYR A 16 -21.41 -12.27 -14.69
CA TYR A 16 -21.45 -12.90 -13.36
C TYR A 16 -21.58 -11.81 -12.30
N GLN A 17 -20.57 -11.66 -11.43
CA GLN A 17 -20.54 -10.62 -10.42
C GLN A 17 -20.07 -9.28 -10.98
N THR A 18 -20.48 -8.20 -10.32
CA THR A 18 -19.91 -6.87 -10.57
C THR A 18 -18.62 -6.70 -9.80
N ILE A 19 -17.56 -6.22 -10.46
CA ILE A 19 -16.31 -5.81 -9.82
C ILE A 19 -16.47 -4.36 -9.40
N GLU A 20 -16.46 -4.08 -8.10
CA GLU A 20 -16.63 -2.73 -7.55
C GLU A 20 -15.34 -1.90 -7.64
N GLY A 21 -14.19 -2.54 -7.72
CA GLY A 21 -12.91 -1.85 -7.86
C GLY A 21 -11.70 -2.77 -7.76
N PHE A 22 -10.56 -2.19 -8.05
CA PHE A 22 -9.26 -2.81 -7.85
C PHE A 22 -8.51 -2.06 -6.76
N GLY A 23 -7.72 -2.77 -5.99
CA GLY A 23 -6.98 -2.18 -4.90
C GLY A 23 -5.60 -2.75 -4.69
N ALA A 24 -4.84 -2.08 -3.82
CA ALA A 24 -3.53 -2.52 -3.40
C ALA A 24 -3.38 -2.45 -1.89
N SER A 25 -2.45 -3.25 -1.36
CA SER A 25 -2.07 -3.19 0.05
C SER A 25 -0.84 -2.31 0.21
N GLY A 26 -0.91 -1.34 1.13
CA GLY A 26 0.24 -0.56 1.58
C GLY A 26 1.23 -1.38 2.39
N ALA A 27 0.79 -2.50 2.95
CA ALA A 27 1.58 -3.44 3.74
C ALA A 27 2.92 -2.84 4.22
N TRP A 28 4.02 -3.49 3.97
CA TRP A 28 5.32 -3.03 4.50
C TRP A 28 5.98 -1.88 3.70
N TRP A 29 5.59 -1.66 2.45
CA TRP A 29 6.23 -0.65 1.60
C TRP A 29 5.79 0.78 1.94
N ALA A 30 4.54 0.98 2.35
CA ALA A 30 3.98 2.31 2.60
C ALA A 30 4.75 3.08 3.69
N GLN A 31 5.15 2.41 4.76
CA GLN A 31 5.95 3.02 5.83
C GLN A 31 7.34 3.48 5.36
N ILE A 32 7.87 2.88 4.29
CA ILE A 32 9.15 3.28 3.70
C ILE A 32 8.94 4.43 2.73
N VAL A 33 8.02 4.24 1.78
CA VAL A 33 7.73 5.21 0.72
C VAL A 33 7.16 6.50 1.27
N GLY A 34 6.32 6.45 2.29
CA GLY A 34 5.77 7.64 2.94
C GLY A 34 6.82 8.60 3.52
N ASN A 35 8.05 8.11 3.73
CA ASN A 35 9.19 8.93 4.14
C ASN A 35 9.99 9.52 2.96
N TRP A 36 9.64 9.24 1.71
CA TRP A 36 10.35 9.75 0.54
C TRP A 36 9.87 11.17 0.18
N THR A 37 10.39 12.14 0.92
CA THR A 37 10.02 13.55 0.80
C THR A 37 10.88 14.34 -0.19
N HIS A 38 11.94 13.73 -0.74
CA HIS A 38 12.76 14.36 -1.78
C HIS A 38 11.96 14.53 -3.08
N GLU A 39 12.31 15.54 -3.85
CA GLU A 39 11.63 15.83 -5.11
C GLU A 39 11.92 14.77 -6.18
N ASP A 40 10.86 14.38 -6.88
CA ASP A 40 10.96 13.65 -8.13
C ASP A 40 11.40 14.63 -9.24
N PRO A 41 12.52 14.37 -9.94
CA PRO A 41 13.09 15.30 -10.92
C PRO A 41 12.19 15.54 -12.15
N ILE A 42 11.21 14.68 -12.37
CA ILE A 42 10.29 14.78 -13.51
C ILE A 42 9.07 15.63 -13.16
N SER A 43 8.47 15.37 -12.01
CA SER A 43 7.22 16.04 -11.62
C SER A 43 7.40 17.25 -10.72
N GLY A 44 8.57 17.42 -10.09
CA GLY A 44 8.82 18.44 -9.07
C GLY A 44 8.05 18.24 -7.77
N LYS A 45 7.34 17.13 -7.64
CA LYS A 45 6.59 16.77 -6.43
C LYS A 45 7.45 15.86 -5.53
N PRO A 46 7.18 15.78 -4.22
CA PRO A 46 7.74 14.73 -3.40
C PRO A 46 7.48 13.35 -4.03
N VAL A 47 8.49 12.47 -4.00
CA VAL A 47 8.38 11.13 -4.63
C VAL A 47 7.19 10.35 -4.08
N ARG A 48 6.91 10.43 -2.76
CA ARG A 48 5.74 9.80 -2.15
C ARG A 48 4.42 10.28 -2.77
N ASP A 49 4.29 11.58 -3.05
CA ASP A 49 3.09 12.17 -3.62
C ASP A 49 2.93 11.72 -5.09
N ARG A 50 4.05 11.65 -5.81
CA ARG A 50 4.04 11.15 -7.18
C ARG A 50 3.64 9.67 -7.24
N ILE A 51 4.10 8.85 -6.31
CA ILE A 51 3.71 7.43 -6.22
C ILE A 51 2.23 7.30 -5.89
N SER A 52 1.72 8.08 -4.92
CA SER A 52 0.29 8.10 -4.59
C SER A 52 -0.57 8.52 -5.78
N GLU A 53 -0.15 9.54 -6.52
CA GLU A 53 -0.81 9.99 -7.75
C GLU A 53 -0.86 8.89 -8.81
N LEU A 54 0.27 8.21 -9.06
CA LEU A 54 0.35 7.11 -10.03
C LEU A 54 -0.53 5.90 -9.64
N LEU A 55 -0.74 5.67 -8.35
CA LEU A 55 -1.58 4.58 -7.88
C LEU A 55 -3.07 4.94 -7.89
N PHE A 56 -3.44 6.12 -7.41
CA PHE A 56 -4.84 6.43 -7.09
C PHE A 56 -5.51 7.43 -8.01
N SER A 57 -4.75 8.27 -8.73
CA SER A 57 -5.35 9.20 -9.68
C SER A 57 -6.00 8.46 -10.85
N LYS A 58 -7.22 8.86 -11.19
CA LYS A 58 -7.95 8.30 -12.34
C LYS A 58 -7.48 8.85 -13.68
N THR A 59 -6.75 9.96 -13.68
CA THR A 59 -6.27 10.65 -14.89
C THR A 59 -4.77 10.45 -15.10
N GLU A 60 -3.99 10.48 -14.03
CA GLU A 60 -2.53 10.44 -14.08
C GLU A 60 -1.94 9.07 -13.68
N GLY A 61 -2.78 8.16 -13.18
CA GLY A 61 -2.37 6.89 -12.62
C GLY A 61 -3.25 5.73 -13.06
N ILE A 62 -3.09 4.60 -12.37
CA ILE A 62 -3.86 3.38 -12.65
C ILE A 62 -5.25 3.36 -11.99
N GLY A 63 -5.59 4.38 -11.20
CA GLY A 63 -6.92 4.59 -10.66
C GLY A 63 -7.39 3.53 -9.66
N LEU A 64 -6.51 3.06 -8.76
CA LEU A 64 -6.91 2.15 -7.69
C LEU A 64 -8.00 2.79 -6.83
N GLY A 65 -9.11 2.07 -6.63
CA GLY A 65 -10.24 2.53 -5.84
C GLY A 65 -10.25 2.04 -4.40
N ILE A 66 -9.34 1.12 -4.05
CA ILE A 66 -9.28 0.49 -2.73
C ILE A 66 -7.83 0.49 -2.26
N TYR A 67 -7.62 0.98 -1.04
CA TYR A 67 -6.32 0.90 -0.36
C TYR A 67 -6.46 0.13 0.95
N ARG A 68 -5.64 -0.91 1.13
CA ARG A 68 -5.58 -1.64 2.39
C ARG A 68 -4.45 -1.08 3.24
N TYR A 69 -4.81 -0.35 4.28
CA TYR A 69 -3.89 0.06 5.34
C TYR A 69 -3.59 -1.11 6.27
N ASN A 70 -2.35 -1.26 6.68
CA ASN A 70 -1.90 -2.32 7.57
C ASN A 70 -1.73 -1.76 9.00
N ILE A 71 -2.75 -1.94 9.83
CA ILE A 71 -2.68 -1.55 11.24
C ILE A 71 -1.63 -2.40 11.95
N GLY A 72 -0.69 -1.76 12.62
CA GLY A 72 0.41 -2.42 13.26
C GLY A 72 0.00 -3.34 14.42
N GLY A 73 0.37 -4.60 14.31
CA GLY A 73 0.06 -5.65 15.27
C GLY A 73 1.25 -6.08 16.13
N GLY A 74 2.18 -5.20 16.41
CA GLY A 74 3.37 -5.56 17.17
C GLY A 74 4.59 -4.95 16.53
N SER A 75 4.80 -3.72 16.80
CA SER A 75 5.94 -3.00 16.28
C SER A 75 7.18 -3.25 17.13
N LYS A 76 8.30 -2.91 16.51
CA LYS A 76 9.62 -2.74 17.07
C LYS A 76 9.66 -1.98 18.43
N HIS A 77 8.62 -1.22 18.76
CA HIS A 77 8.58 -0.32 19.91
C HIS A 77 7.59 -0.72 21.02
N SER A 78 6.68 -1.65 20.75
CA SER A 78 5.68 -2.07 21.73
C SER A 78 6.14 -3.21 22.64
N GLY A 79 7.29 -3.82 22.38
CA GLY A 79 7.74 -5.02 23.07
C GLY A 79 6.84 -6.24 22.87
N ARG A 80 5.77 -6.10 22.10
CA ARG A 80 4.81 -7.16 21.80
C ARG A 80 5.06 -7.70 20.40
N GLY A 81 5.78 -8.78 20.33
CA GLY A 81 6.09 -9.47 19.09
C GLY A 81 7.44 -9.08 18.52
N THR A 82 8.24 -10.08 18.27
CA THR A 82 9.50 -9.98 17.57
C THR A 82 9.26 -10.40 16.12
N PHE A 83 9.27 -9.46 15.19
CA PHE A 83 9.40 -9.81 13.79
C PHE A 83 10.87 -10.06 13.49
N SER A 84 11.18 -11.19 12.88
CA SER A 84 12.54 -11.53 12.43
C SER A 84 13.06 -10.56 11.35
N GLU A 85 12.17 -9.81 10.71
CA GLU A 85 12.49 -8.84 9.67
C GLU A 85 12.01 -7.45 10.03
N PRO A 86 12.90 -6.52 10.42
CA PRO A 86 12.54 -5.15 10.78
C PRO A 86 11.78 -4.38 9.69
N ALA A 87 12.04 -4.70 8.41
CA ALA A 87 11.35 -4.06 7.28
C ALA A 87 9.85 -4.40 7.22
N ARG A 88 9.43 -5.45 7.89
CA ARG A 88 8.01 -5.88 7.96
C ARG A 88 7.32 -5.44 9.24
N ALA A 89 8.06 -4.84 10.17
CA ALA A 89 7.47 -4.33 11.42
C ALA A 89 6.73 -3.04 11.14
N THR A 90 5.40 -3.09 11.21
CA THR A 90 4.54 -1.91 11.15
C THR A 90 4.45 -1.29 12.53
N GLU A 91 4.52 0.03 12.64
CA GLU A 91 4.37 0.71 13.92
C GLU A 91 3.00 0.45 14.54
N CYS A 92 2.98 0.31 15.86
CA CYS A 92 1.76 0.16 16.64
C CYS A 92 1.43 1.49 17.33
N PHE A 93 0.20 1.92 17.24
CA PHE A 93 -0.25 3.13 17.95
C PHE A 93 -0.30 2.93 19.46
N GLU A 94 -0.55 1.71 19.93
CA GLU A 94 -0.52 1.39 21.37
C GLU A 94 0.92 1.36 21.87
N THR A 95 1.27 2.25 22.78
CA THR A 95 2.60 2.37 23.40
C THR A 95 2.73 1.60 24.70
N ALA A 96 1.61 1.51 25.46
CA ALA A 96 1.44 0.68 26.64
C ALA A 96 -0.03 0.24 26.71
N PRO A 97 -0.40 -0.73 27.54
CA PRO A 97 -1.78 -1.20 27.66
C PRO A 97 -2.78 -0.05 27.88
N GLY A 98 -3.60 0.24 26.86
CA GLY A 98 -4.59 1.32 26.88
C GLY A 98 -4.04 2.72 26.61
N GLU A 99 -2.75 2.89 26.35
CA GLU A 99 -2.12 4.16 25.99
C GLU A 99 -1.80 4.19 24.50
N TYR A 100 -2.19 5.29 23.82
CA TYR A 100 -2.06 5.40 22.37
C TYR A 100 -1.37 6.69 21.96
N ASP A 101 -0.42 6.58 21.04
CA ASP A 101 0.21 7.69 20.35
C ASP A 101 -0.18 7.65 18.86
N TRP A 102 -1.12 8.50 18.51
CA TRP A 102 -1.66 8.59 17.15
C TRP A 102 -0.75 9.29 16.14
N SER A 103 0.37 9.86 16.59
CA SER A 103 1.37 10.44 15.70
C SER A 103 2.31 9.40 15.06
N ARG A 104 2.23 8.15 15.53
CA ARG A 104 3.05 7.05 15.04
C ARG A 104 2.57 6.57 13.67
N ASP A 105 3.43 5.87 12.96
CA ASP A 105 3.20 5.34 11.60
C ASP A 105 2.75 6.41 10.59
N ALA A 106 3.16 7.66 10.82
CA ALA A 106 2.76 8.81 10.00
C ALA A 106 3.09 8.61 8.51
N ALA A 107 4.16 7.91 8.18
CA ALA A 107 4.55 7.62 6.80
C ALA A 107 3.54 6.72 6.08
N ALA A 108 3.08 5.64 6.72
CA ALA A 108 2.12 4.72 6.12
C ALA A 108 0.69 5.31 6.10
N VAL A 109 0.35 6.14 7.09
CA VAL A 109 -0.93 6.87 7.13
C VAL A 109 -1.01 7.92 6.03
N TYR A 110 0.14 8.51 5.65
CA TYR A 110 0.20 9.55 4.62
C TYR A 110 -0.12 9.01 3.23
N MET A 111 0.33 7.79 2.93
CA MET A 111 0.11 7.13 1.62
C MET A 111 -1.34 6.76 1.38
#